data_8b637f64843bbf05803d8430789951e0
#
_entry.id   8b637f64843bbf05803d8430789951e0
#
_cell.length_a   1.000
_cell.length_b   1.000
_cell.length_c   1.000
_cell.angle_alpha   90.00
_cell.angle_beta   90.00
_cell.angle_gamma   90.00
#
_symmetry.space_group_name_H-M   'P 1'
#
loop_
_entity.id
_entity.type
_entity.pdbx_description
1 polymer ?
#
loop_
_entity_poly.entity_id
_entity_poly.type
_entity_poly.pdbx_seq_one_letter_code
_entity_poly.pdbx_strand_id
1 'polypeptide(L)'
;MNSTIPFLMAAPPAASVAQSQSGGTSGVPSVAIPKTTEVLVIQTARQGITPEQIQQIVALMPSEIRATVKLYLDGKIRQWYSRGDGKGVVFLVDAKTEDEARAIMETLPLAKEHLLDHQYIPVGPLMPLRMLMDLGAQQ
;
A
#
# COMPACT_ATOMS: atom_id res chain seq x y z
N MET A 1 -16.94 -55.14 -16.94
CA MET A 1 -16.96 -54.65 -16.82
C MET A 1 -17.14 -53.53 -16.44
N ASN A 2 -17.33 -53.30 -16.33
CA ASN A 2 -17.50 -52.26 -16.09
C ASN A 2 -17.34 -51.48 -15.24
N SER A 3 -17.38 -51.63 -14.95
CA SER A 3 -17.37 -51.03 -14.22
C SER A 3 -17.06 -49.96 -14.03
N THR A 4 -16.95 -49.71 -14.08
CA THR A 4 -16.76 -48.79 -13.89
C THR A 4 -16.88 -47.84 -13.53
N ILE A 5 -16.96 -47.91 -13.35
CA ILE A 5 -17.09 -47.16 -12.94
C ILE A 5 -17.24 -46.18 -12.52
N PRO A 6 -17.52 -46.20 -12.42
CA PRO A 6 -17.92 -45.20 -12.04
C PRO A 6 -17.32 -44.28 -11.31
N PHE A 7 -17.02 -44.53 -11.22
CA PHE A 7 -16.53 -43.83 -10.43
C PHE A 7 -16.43 -42.64 -10.49
N LEU A 8 -16.65 -42.67 -10.71
CA LEU A 8 -16.66 -41.80 -10.63
C LEU A 8 -16.94 -40.91 -10.12
N MET A 9 -17.38 -40.97 -10.29
CA MET A 9 -17.98 -40.33 -9.76
C MET A 9 -17.70 -39.75 -8.81
N ALA A 10 -17.65 -40.04 -8.45
CA ALA A 10 -17.31 -39.72 -7.17
C ALA A 10 -16.57 -38.48 -7.07
N ALA A 11 -15.79 -38.25 -7.93
CA ALA A 11 -15.02 -37.05 -7.92
C ALA A 11 -15.86 -35.80 -7.76
N PRO A 12 -17.01 -35.80 -8.32
CA PRO A 12 -17.82 -34.60 -8.18
C PRO A 12 -17.98 -34.14 -6.78
N PRO A 13 -18.16 -35.03 -5.90
CA PRO A 13 -18.30 -34.59 -4.53
C PRO A 13 -17.15 -33.77 -4.06
N ALA A 14 -16.01 -34.02 -4.59
CA ALA A 14 -14.88 -33.28 -4.17
C ALA A 14 -15.06 -31.81 -4.42
N ALA A 15 -15.70 -31.50 -5.48
CA ALA A 15 -15.92 -30.12 -5.78
C ALA A 15 -16.74 -29.45 -4.71
N SER A 16 -17.72 -30.16 -4.23
CA SER A 16 -18.54 -29.54 -3.22
C SER A 16 -17.76 -29.28 -1.95
N VAL A 17 -16.78 -30.09 -1.72
CA VAL A 17 -15.97 -29.87 -0.55
C VAL A 17 -15.28 -28.54 -0.61
N ALA A 18 -14.83 -28.20 -1.75
CA ALA A 18 -14.14 -26.93 -1.88
C ALA A 18 -15.02 -25.78 -1.46
N GLN A 19 -16.29 -25.89 -1.74
CA GLN A 19 -17.15 -24.80 -1.38
C GLN A 19 -17.40 -24.71 0.09
N SER A 20 -17.39 -25.83 0.74
CA SER A 20 -17.59 -25.77 2.16
C SER A 20 -16.47 -24.98 2.85
N GLN A 21 -15.35 -24.89 2.21
CA GLN A 21 -14.29 -24.10 2.80
C GLN A 21 -14.66 -22.65 2.95
N SER A 22 -15.35 -22.14 1.97
CA SER A 22 -15.72 -20.74 2.07
C SER A 22 -16.62 -20.52 3.25
N GLY A 23 -17.42 -21.48 3.57
CA GLY A 23 -18.26 -21.37 4.73
C GLY A 23 -17.48 -21.26 6.00
N GLY A 24 -16.33 -21.87 6.03
CA GLY A 24 -15.53 -21.82 7.24
C GLY A 24 -15.09 -20.43 7.63
N THR A 25 -15.01 -19.55 6.68
CA THR A 25 -14.58 -18.20 6.99
C THR A 25 -15.64 -17.40 7.71
N SER A 26 -16.86 -17.85 7.65
CA SER A 26 -17.94 -17.08 8.24
C SER A 26 -17.83 -16.99 9.75
N GLY A 27 -17.05 -17.85 10.38
CA GLY A 27 -16.88 -17.78 11.81
C GLY A 27 -16.02 -16.62 12.30
N VAL A 28 -15.29 -16.00 11.41
CA VAL A 28 -14.43 -14.88 11.78
C VAL A 28 -15.22 -13.60 11.59
N PRO A 29 -15.31 -12.76 12.64
CA PRO A 29 -15.98 -11.49 12.47
C PRO A 29 -15.31 -10.73 11.34
N SER A 30 -16.11 -10.30 10.41
CA SER A 30 -15.61 -9.48 9.32
C SER A 30 -15.26 -8.12 9.89
N VAL A 31 -13.98 -7.90 10.14
CA VAL A 31 -13.53 -6.56 10.49
C VAL A 31 -13.53 -5.80 9.16
N ALA A 32 -14.40 -4.82 9.08
CA ALA A 32 -14.48 -4.01 7.89
C ALA A 32 -13.12 -3.34 7.68
N ILE A 33 -12.54 -3.56 6.52
CA ILE A 33 -11.30 -2.89 6.18
C ILE A 33 -11.63 -1.41 6.00
N PRO A 34 -10.92 -0.52 6.69
CA PRO A 34 -11.21 0.91 6.55
C PRO A 34 -10.95 1.36 5.12
N LYS A 35 -11.79 2.29 4.69
CA LYS A 35 -11.63 2.87 3.38
C LYS A 35 -10.30 3.62 3.33
N THR A 36 -9.52 3.39 2.30
CA THR A 36 -8.27 4.12 2.11
C THR A 36 -8.58 5.57 1.75
N THR A 37 -8.04 6.49 2.50
CA THR A 37 -8.20 7.92 2.24
C THR A 37 -6.91 8.56 1.75
N GLU A 38 -5.77 7.94 2.03
CA GLU A 38 -4.47 8.43 1.60
C GLU A 38 -3.48 7.29 1.65
N VAL A 39 -2.29 7.51 1.12
CA VAL A 39 -1.23 6.50 1.13
C VAL A 39 0.00 7.10 1.80
N LEU A 40 0.50 6.39 2.81
CA LEU A 40 1.75 6.75 3.44
C LEU A 40 2.89 6.18 2.59
N VAL A 41 3.83 7.02 2.20
CA VAL A 41 4.97 6.59 1.40
C VAL A 41 6.25 6.83 2.18
N ILE A 42 7.03 5.78 2.35
CA ILE A 42 8.34 5.88 3.00
C ILE A 42 9.39 5.78 1.91
N GLN A 43 10.18 6.83 1.77
CA GLN A 43 11.19 6.94 0.73
C GLN A 43 12.57 6.87 1.36
N THR A 44 13.40 5.96 0.85
CA THR A 44 14.78 5.80 1.33
C THR A 44 15.71 5.69 0.13
N ALA A 45 16.99 5.96 0.36
CA ALA A 45 17.99 5.71 -0.67
C ALA A 45 18.04 4.21 -0.96
N ARG A 46 18.26 3.87 -2.23
CA ARG A 46 18.34 2.50 -2.65
C ARG A 46 19.52 1.82 -1.96
N GLN A 47 19.36 0.57 -1.57
CA GLN A 47 20.45 -0.20 -0.99
C GLN A 47 21.56 -0.41 -2.02
N GLY A 48 22.80 -0.37 -1.54
CA GLY A 48 23.94 -0.57 -2.43
C GLY A 48 24.25 0.60 -3.31
N ILE A 49 23.76 1.79 -2.95
CA ILE A 49 23.99 2.99 -3.74
C ILE A 49 25.50 3.31 -3.75
N THR A 50 26.01 3.63 -4.93
CA THR A 50 27.43 3.94 -5.10
C THR A 50 27.71 5.40 -4.80
N PRO A 51 29.00 5.77 -4.55
CA PRO A 51 29.34 7.19 -4.38
C PRO A 51 28.94 8.05 -5.57
N GLU A 52 29.05 7.52 -6.78
CA GLU A 52 28.64 8.25 -7.98
C GLU A 52 27.14 8.50 -7.98
N GLN A 53 26.37 7.52 -7.52
CA GLN A 53 24.91 7.67 -7.43
C GLN A 53 24.53 8.66 -6.36
N ILE A 54 25.28 8.72 -5.27
CA ILE A 54 25.06 9.74 -4.24
C ILE A 54 25.26 11.12 -4.82
N GLN A 55 26.32 11.30 -5.61
CA GLN A 55 26.54 12.58 -6.29
C GLN A 55 25.43 12.91 -7.26
N GLN A 56 24.90 11.90 -7.94
CA GLN A 56 23.77 12.09 -8.84
C GLN A 56 22.54 12.57 -8.06
N ILE A 57 22.28 11.98 -6.88
CA ILE A 57 21.20 12.42 -6.02
C ILE A 57 21.37 13.90 -5.66
N VAL A 58 22.59 14.27 -5.23
CA VAL A 58 22.88 15.65 -4.86
C VAL A 58 22.63 16.59 -6.04
N ALA A 59 23.05 16.19 -7.22
CA ALA A 59 22.87 17.01 -8.41
C ALA A 59 21.41 17.17 -8.81
N LEU A 60 20.60 16.16 -8.58
CA LEU A 60 19.16 16.21 -8.88
C LEU A 60 18.32 16.84 -7.78
N MET A 61 18.89 17.07 -6.61
CA MET A 61 18.12 17.55 -5.46
C MET A 61 17.36 18.84 -5.72
N PRO A 62 17.91 19.86 -6.38
CA PRO A 62 17.13 21.07 -6.66
C PRO A 62 15.89 20.79 -7.50
N SER A 63 15.98 19.89 -8.49
CA SER A 63 14.84 19.53 -9.30
C SER A 63 13.83 18.70 -8.51
N GLU A 64 14.35 17.80 -7.69
CA GLU A 64 13.51 16.98 -6.83
C GLU A 64 12.69 17.83 -5.89
N ILE A 65 13.33 18.81 -5.23
CA ILE A 65 12.65 19.69 -4.28
C ILE A 65 11.57 20.49 -5.01
N ARG A 66 11.87 21.05 -6.16
CA ARG A 66 10.88 21.83 -6.92
C ARG A 66 9.69 20.95 -7.33
N ALA A 67 9.95 19.75 -7.79
CA ALA A 67 8.89 18.84 -8.21
C ALA A 67 8.03 18.42 -7.02
N THR A 68 8.65 18.18 -5.88
CA THR A 68 7.93 17.80 -4.65
C THR A 68 7.04 18.94 -4.17
N VAL A 69 7.57 20.16 -4.16
CA VAL A 69 6.80 21.34 -3.77
C VAL A 69 5.60 21.53 -4.72
N LYS A 70 5.80 21.29 -6.00
CA LYS A 70 4.71 21.42 -6.96
C LYS A 70 3.60 20.39 -6.65
N LEU A 71 3.96 19.15 -6.35
CA LEU A 71 2.98 18.15 -5.99
C LEU A 71 2.22 18.54 -4.72
N TYR A 72 2.91 19.15 -3.76
CA TYR A 72 2.29 19.65 -2.55
C TYR A 72 1.28 20.77 -2.87
N LEU A 73 1.69 21.73 -3.67
CA LEU A 73 0.82 22.85 -4.03
C LEU A 73 -0.37 22.40 -4.86
N ASP A 74 -0.20 21.36 -5.65
CA ASP A 74 -1.29 20.76 -6.45
C ASP A 74 -2.20 19.88 -5.60
N GLY A 75 -1.89 19.69 -4.32
CA GLY A 75 -2.71 18.87 -3.43
C GLY A 75 -2.47 17.37 -3.53
N LYS A 76 -1.48 16.95 -4.30
CA LYS A 76 -1.18 15.52 -4.46
C LYS A 76 -0.40 14.96 -3.28
N ILE A 77 0.44 15.77 -2.67
CA ILE A 77 1.11 15.44 -1.42
C ILE A 77 0.47 16.31 -0.35
N ARG A 78 -0.11 15.66 0.65
CA ARG A 78 -0.76 16.38 1.74
C ARG A 78 0.22 16.88 2.77
N GLN A 79 1.20 16.04 3.10
CA GLN A 79 2.25 16.38 4.05
C GLN A 79 3.48 15.57 3.73
N TRP A 80 4.63 16.07 4.11
CA TRP A 80 5.87 15.30 4.05
C TRP A 80 6.78 15.69 5.20
N TYR A 81 7.63 14.73 5.60
CA TYR A 81 8.51 14.89 6.73
C TYR A 81 9.87 14.27 6.43
N SER A 82 10.94 14.90 6.89
CA SER A 82 12.23 14.23 6.94
C SER A 82 12.22 13.26 8.12
N ARG A 83 12.78 12.09 7.91
CA ARG A 83 12.89 11.14 9.00
C ARG A 83 13.93 11.60 10.01
N GLY A 84 13.59 11.44 11.29
CA GLY A 84 14.50 11.84 12.36
C GLY A 84 15.78 11.02 12.40
N ASP A 85 15.80 9.83 11.79
CA ASP A 85 17.01 9.02 11.70
C ASP A 85 17.88 9.39 10.50
N GLY A 86 17.47 10.38 9.72
CA GLY A 86 18.22 10.82 8.55
C GLY A 86 18.18 9.89 7.37
N LYS A 87 17.32 8.87 7.38
CA LYS A 87 17.32 7.82 6.36
C LYS A 87 16.29 8.02 5.26
N GLY A 88 15.71 9.19 5.15
CA GLY A 88 14.78 9.46 4.07
C GLY A 88 13.65 10.39 4.43
N VAL A 89 12.58 10.26 3.69
CA VAL A 89 11.43 11.15 3.77
C VAL A 89 10.16 10.33 3.85
N VAL A 90 9.16 10.85 4.54
CA VAL A 90 7.84 10.23 4.63
C VAL A 90 6.84 11.20 4.03
N PHE A 91 5.97 10.69 3.18
CA PHE A 91 4.92 11.48 2.53
C PHE A 91 3.54 10.93 2.87
N LEU A 92 2.57 11.82 2.97
CA LEU A 92 1.16 11.44 2.90
C LEU A 92 0.65 11.91 1.55
N VAL A 93 0.24 10.96 0.73
CA VAL A 93 -0.15 11.22 -0.66
C VAL A 93 -1.66 11.08 -0.79
N ASP A 94 -2.27 12.03 -1.50
CA ASP A 94 -3.71 11.99 -1.77
C ASP A 94 -3.98 10.97 -2.87
N ALA A 95 -4.12 9.73 -2.45
CA ALA A 95 -4.38 8.60 -3.35
C ALA A 95 -5.25 7.59 -2.64
N LYS A 96 -6.03 6.85 -3.40
CA LYS A 96 -6.94 5.85 -2.85
C LYS A 96 -6.37 4.44 -2.97
N THR A 97 -5.32 4.26 -3.73
CA THR A 97 -4.68 2.97 -3.93
C THR A 97 -3.17 3.14 -3.95
N GLU A 98 -2.47 2.04 -3.72
CA GLU A 98 -1.03 2.03 -3.84
C GLU A 98 -0.58 2.41 -5.25
N ASP A 99 -1.28 1.93 -6.27
CA ASP A 99 -0.92 2.20 -7.65
C ASP A 99 -1.04 3.68 -7.99
N GLU A 100 -2.08 4.36 -7.49
CA GLU A 100 -2.21 5.79 -7.69
C GLU A 100 -1.06 6.55 -7.03
N ALA A 101 -0.70 6.17 -5.81
CA ALA A 101 0.39 6.80 -5.10
C ALA A 101 1.71 6.58 -5.83
N ARG A 102 1.93 5.36 -6.31
CA ARG A 102 3.14 5.02 -7.08
C ARG A 102 3.23 5.88 -8.33
N ALA A 103 2.12 6.04 -9.04
CA ALA A 103 2.12 6.87 -10.25
C ALA A 103 2.51 8.31 -9.95
N ILE A 104 2.06 8.84 -8.80
CA ILE A 104 2.42 10.20 -8.39
C ILE A 104 3.91 10.28 -8.07
N MET A 105 4.41 9.34 -7.26
CA MET A 105 5.80 9.38 -6.81
C MET A 105 6.79 9.14 -7.94
N GLU A 106 6.41 8.35 -8.93
CA GLU A 106 7.30 8.05 -10.05
C GLU A 106 7.48 9.23 -11.00
N THR A 107 6.73 10.30 -10.83
CA THR A 107 6.96 11.52 -11.61
C THR A 107 8.14 12.33 -11.08
N LEU A 108 8.64 12.01 -9.90
CA LEU A 108 9.73 12.76 -9.31
C LEU A 108 11.09 12.40 -9.95
N PRO A 109 12.00 13.35 -10.08
CA PRO A 109 13.28 13.12 -10.76
C PRO A 109 14.10 11.97 -10.22
N LEU A 110 14.21 11.87 -8.88
CA LEU A 110 15.03 10.81 -8.30
C LEU A 110 14.39 9.42 -8.50
N ALA A 111 13.06 9.37 -8.49
CA ALA A 111 12.37 8.11 -8.76
C ALA A 111 12.58 7.65 -10.20
N LYS A 112 12.58 8.58 -11.14
CA LYS A 112 12.80 8.25 -12.55
C LYS A 112 14.18 7.65 -12.78
N GLU A 113 15.16 8.02 -11.96
CA GLU A 113 16.52 7.51 -12.10
C GLU A 113 16.75 6.27 -11.25
N HIS A 114 15.72 5.75 -10.62
CA HIS A 114 15.76 4.52 -9.81
C HIS A 114 16.81 4.57 -8.69
N LEU A 115 16.95 5.74 -8.09
CA LEU A 115 17.91 5.96 -7.01
C LEU A 115 17.30 5.75 -5.62
N LEU A 116 15.99 5.57 -5.56
CA LEU A 116 15.25 5.51 -4.30
C LEU A 116 14.39 4.25 -4.24
N ASP A 117 14.17 3.78 -3.02
CA ASP A 117 13.19 2.75 -2.72
C ASP A 117 11.99 3.39 -2.05
N HIS A 118 10.81 2.90 -2.36
CA HIS A 118 9.57 3.39 -1.80
C HIS A 118 8.77 2.24 -1.20
N GLN A 119 8.23 2.47 -0.01
CA GLN A 119 7.26 1.59 0.59
C GLN A 119 5.93 2.33 0.63
N TYR A 120 4.86 1.67 0.20
CA TYR A 120 3.53 2.27 0.11
C TYR A 120 2.60 1.60 1.09
N ILE A 121 1.97 2.38 1.96
CA ILE A 121 1.06 1.85 2.98
C ILE A 121 -0.26 2.62 2.87
N PRO A 122 -1.30 2.01 2.30
CA PRO A 122 -2.63 2.65 2.30
C PRO A 122 -3.12 2.81 3.72
N VAL A 123 -3.68 3.99 4.02
CA VAL A 123 -4.18 4.28 5.36
C VAL A 123 -5.56 4.90 5.28
N GLY A 124 -6.29 4.81 6.36
CA GLY A 124 -7.64 5.34 6.45
C GLY A 124 -8.01 5.66 7.88
N PRO A 125 -9.30 5.91 8.14
CA PRO A 125 -9.75 6.28 9.48
C PRO A 125 -9.40 5.22 10.51
N LEU A 126 -9.13 5.66 11.72
CA LEU A 126 -8.80 4.76 12.82
C LEU A 126 -10.04 4.01 13.28
N MET A 127 -10.17 2.77 12.84
CA MET A 127 -11.34 1.96 13.09
C MET A 127 -11.62 1.66 14.56
N PRO A 128 -10.61 1.36 15.38
CA PRO A 128 -10.88 1.07 16.79
C PRO A 128 -11.62 2.17 17.53
N LEU A 129 -11.29 3.42 17.27
CA LEU A 129 -12.00 4.53 17.90
C LEU A 129 -13.45 4.57 17.47
N ARG A 130 -13.71 4.35 16.20
CA ARG A 130 -15.06 4.35 15.67
C ARG A 130 -15.88 3.24 16.29
N MET A 131 -15.32 2.07 16.43
CA MET A 131 -16.00 0.95 17.06
C MET A 131 -16.36 1.26 18.50
N LEU A 132 -15.45 1.90 19.23
CA LEU A 132 -15.74 2.28 20.61
C LEU A 132 -16.84 3.31 20.71
N MET A 133 -16.89 4.25 19.76
CA MET A 133 -17.96 5.24 19.74
C MET A 133 -19.30 4.59 19.44
N ASP A 134 -19.33 3.63 18.54
CA ASP A 134 -20.57 2.92 18.21
C ASP A 134 -21.06 2.12 19.40
N LEU A 135 -20.16 1.47 20.13
CA LEU A 135 -20.52 0.74 21.33
C LEU A 135 -21.08 1.66 22.41
N GLY A 136 -20.50 2.85 22.56
CA GLY A 136 -21.00 3.82 23.51
C GLY A 136 -22.39 4.31 23.18
N ALA A 137 -22.70 4.42 21.92
CA ALA A 137 -24.01 4.90 21.49
C ALA A 137 -25.13 3.91 21.78
N GLN A 138 -24.81 2.66 22.02
CA GLN A 138 -25.80 1.64 22.33
C GLN A 138 -26.18 1.58 23.81
N GLN A 139 -25.50 2.31 24.66
CA GLN A 139 -25.78 2.38 26.07
C GLN A 139 -26.67 3.58 26.39
#